data_6965b210f00277d5df4f32f2efc1d027
#
_entry.id   6965b210f00277d5df4f32f2efc1d027
#
_cell.length_a   1.000
_cell.length_b   1.000
_cell.length_c   1.000
_cell.angle_alpha   90.00
_cell.angle_beta   90.00
_cell.angle_gamma   90.00
#
_symmetry.space_group_name_H-M   'P 1'
#
loop_
_entity.id
_entity.type
_entity.pdbx_description
1 polymer ?
#
loop_
_entity_poly.entity_id
_entity_poly.type
_entity_poly.pdbx_seq_one_letter_code
_entity_poly.pdbx_strand_id
1 'polypeptide(L)'
;MTTKGGILGLPARFLMDKAQHFANMGNMRAFEIIFALLVYRLFLFPNIDDFVDINAVRIFLIQNPVPTLLVDAYHSVHLRNFYKGGMITCCVPLLYKWFASHLPKSVAFWDSKDSIRWSQKIMSLTHSDIDWYNPVYDGIRIIDSCGNFSNVPLIGTKGGISYNPSLARRQLGYPMLNIPRNIKLEGLFFKEGNKAIREEIRDA
;
A
#
# COMPACT_ATOMS: atom_id res chain seq x y z
N MET A 1 18.52 13.45 10.30
CA MET A 1 17.39 13.40 9.36
C MET A 1 17.53 14.49 8.34
N THR A 2 17.22 14.21 7.10
CA THR A 2 17.31 15.14 5.97
C THR A 2 15.96 15.22 5.27
N THR A 3 15.78 16.22 4.39
CA THR A 3 14.57 16.35 3.58
C THR A 3 14.91 16.17 2.11
N LYS A 4 14.16 15.30 1.41
CA LYS A 4 14.28 15.10 -0.04
C LYS A 4 12.86 15.14 -0.63
N GLY A 5 12.66 15.97 -1.65
CA GLY A 5 11.32 16.13 -2.26
C GLY A 5 10.22 16.57 -1.29
N GLY A 6 10.55 17.37 -0.27
CA GLY A 6 9.60 17.79 0.77
C GLY A 6 9.31 16.74 1.86
N ILE A 7 9.87 15.53 1.74
CA ILE A 7 9.65 14.43 2.70
C ILE A 7 10.85 14.32 3.64
N LEU A 8 10.56 14.24 4.93
CA LEU A 8 11.56 14.00 5.97
C LEU A 8 11.94 12.53 6.04
N GLY A 9 13.22 12.22 6.20
CA GLY A 9 13.67 10.83 6.30
C GLY A 9 15.17 10.66 6.44
N LEU A 10 15.68 9.52 6.00
CA LEU A 10 17.08 9.13 6.05
C LEU A 10 17.56 8.69 4.66
N PRO A 11 18.76 9.10 4.22
CA PRO A 11 19.36 8.51 3.03
C PRO A 11 19.53 6.99 3.20
N ALA A 12 19.18 6.22 2.17
CA ALA A 12 19.32 4.77 2.22
C ALA A 12 20.80 4.36 2.46
N ARG A 13 21.74 5.10 1.87
CA ARG A 13 23.19 4.88 2.08
C ARG A 13 23.57 4.95 3.57
N PHE A 14 23.02 5.92 4.31
CA PHE A 14 23.29 6.02 5.75
C PHE A 14 22.86 4.75 6.51
N LEU A 15 21.71 4.18 6.16
CA LEU A 15 21.24 2.94 6.77
C LEU A 15 22.08 1.73 6.31
N MET A 16 22.51 1.71 5.06
CA MET A 16 23.42 0.66 4.54
C MET A 16 24.76 0.69 5.28
N ASP A 17 25.36 1.88 5.46
CA ASP A 17 26.62 2.04 6.20
C ASP A 17 26.46 1.59 7.67
N LYS A 18 25.31 1.89 8.29
CA LYS A 18 24.99 1.42 9.65
C LYS A 18 24.78 -0.09 9.71
N ALA A 19 24.11 -0.68 8.74
CA ALA A 19 23.95 -2.14 8.66
C ALA A 19 25.34 -2.82 8.58
N GLN A 20 26.21 -2.34 7.68
CA GLN A 20 27.57 -2.87 7.55
C GLN A 20 28.39 -2.71 8.83
N HIS A 21 28.27 -1.57 9.50
CA HIS A 21 28.94 -1.32 10.76
C HIS A 21 28.51 -2.33 11.83
N PHE A 22 27.21 -2.57 12.02
CA PHE A 22 26.72 -3.53 13.00
C PHE A 22 27.07 -4.98 12.64
N ALA A 23 27.09 -5.33 11.34
CA ALA A 23 27.58 -6.63 10.90
C ALA A 23 29.04 -6.84 11.30
N ASN A 24 29.90 -5.85 11.06
CA ASN A 24 31.32 -5.90 11.40
C ASN A 24 31.57 -6.00 12.91
N MET A 25 30.69 -5.43 13.73
CA MET A 25 30.73 -5.53 15.17
C MET A 25 30.14 -6.86 15.73
N GLY A 26 29.62 -7.74 14.86
CA GLY A 26 28.94 -8.96 15.28
C GLY A 26 27.56 -8.74 15.92
N ASN A 27 27.03 -7.52 15.86
CA ASN A 27 25.68 -7.23 16.37
C ASN A 27 24.64 -7.56 15.31
N MET A 28 24.40 -8.86 15.12
CA MET A 28 23.49 -9.36 14.10
C MET A 28 22.06 -8.88 14.29
N ARG A 29 21.59 -8.71 15.51
CA ARG A 29 20.22 -8.22 15.78
C ARG A 29 20.01 -6.79 15.23
N ALA A 30 20.96 -5.89 15.46
CA ALA A 30 20.89 -4.53 14.93
C ALA A 30 21.01 -4.51 13.39
N PHE A 31 21.88 -5.36 12.85
CA PHE A 31 22.00 -5.57 11.40
C PHE A 31 20.67 -6.01 10.78
N GLU A 32 20.05 -7.06 11.32
CA GLU A 32 18.79 -7.61 10.81
C GLU A 32 17.65 -6.57 10.80
N ILE A 33 17.53 -5.78 11.87
CA ILE A 33 16.50 -4.73 11.98
C ILE A 33 16.70 -3.67 10.90
N ILE A 34 17.93 -3.20 10.71
CA ILE A 34 18.21 -2.17 9.69
C ILE A 34 18.05 -2.73 8.28
N PHE A 35 18.49 -3.97 8.06
CA PHE A 35 18.34 -4.66 6.79
C PHE A 35 16.85 -4.87 6.45
N ALA A 36 16.05 -5.33 7.41
CA ALA A 36 14.61 -5.45 7.27
C ALA A 36 13.94 -4.11 6.93
N LEU A 37 14.35 -3.02 7.58
CA LEU A 37 13.86 -1.67 7.28
C LEU A 37 14.21 -1.24 5.84
N LEU A 38 15.41 -1.55 5.36
CA LEU A 38 15.81 -1.28 3.97
C LEU A 38 14.96 -2.08 2.96
N VAL A 39 14.73 -3.37 3.23
CA VAL A 39 13.85 -4.21 2.41
C VAL A 39 12.42 -3.65 2.42
N TYR A 40 11.92 -3.29 3.59
CA TYR A 40 10.59 -2.69 3.76
C TYR A 40 10.42 -1.43 2.89
N ARG A 41 11.43 -0.57 2.87
CA ARG A 41 11.46 0.62 2.03
C ARG A 41 11.47 0.29 0.54
N LEU A 42 12.32 -0.63 0.11
CA LEU A 42 12.50 -0.93 -1.30
C LEU A 42 11.27 -1.59 -1.94
N PHE A 43 10.61 -2.47 -1.20
CA PHE A 43 9.51 -3.27 -1.73
C PHE A 43 8.13 -2.75 -1.35
N LEU A 44 7.95 -2.25 -0.15
CA LEU A 44 6.64 -1.86 0.34
C LEU A 44 6.34 -0.37 0.14
N PHE A 45 7.34 0.50 0.33
CA PHE A 45 7.17 1.96 0.26
C PHE A 45 8.21 2.63 -0.65
N PRO A 46 8.24 2.33 -1.96
CA PRO A 46 9.23 2.87 -2.91
C PRO A 46 8.91 4.32 -3.31
N ASN A 47 8.80 5.24 -2.36
CA ASN A 47 8.31 6.60 -2.61
C ASN A 47 9.37 7.53 -3.25
N ILE A 48 10.63 7.44 -2.82
CA ILE A 48 11.72 8.28 -3.30
C ILE A 48 12.98 7.42 -3.41
N ASP A 49 13.69 7.52 -4.54
CA ASP A 49 14.92 6.77 -4.77
C ASP A 49 15.99 7.12 -3.74
N ASP A 50 16.67 6.09 -3.24
CA ASP A 50 17.76 6.16 -2.26
C ASP A 50 17.42 6.92 -0.97
N PHE A 51 16.16 6.94 -0.59
CA PHE A 51 15.70 7.68 0.57
C PHE A 51 14.61 6.92 1.34
N VAL A 52 14.75 6.78 2.64
CA VAL A 52 13.77 6.13 3.53
C VAL A 52 12.92 7.19 4.19
N ASP A 53 11.66 7.24 3.80
CA ASP A 53 10.65 8.13 4.39
C ASP A 53 10.44 7.82 5.87
N ILE A 54 10.33 8.86 6.70
CA ILE A 54 10.07 8.72 8.14
C ILE A 54 8.74 7.99 8.42
N ASN A 55 7.76 8.10 7.53
CA ASN A 55 6.50 7.39 7.69
C ASN A 55 6.68 5.88 7.45
N ALA A 56 7.53 5.49 6.48
CA ALA A 56 7.89 4.08 6.29
C ALA A 56 8.60 3.52 7.55
N VAL A 57 9.48 4.29 8.18
CA VAL A 57 10.10 3.90 9.46
C VAL A 57 9.05 3.73 10.56
N ARG A 58 8.12 4.66 10.69
CA ARG A 58 7.04 4.58 11.68
C ARG A 58 6.15 3.35 11.47
N ILE A 59 5.76 3.08 10.21
CA ILE A 59 4.95 1.91 9.86
C ILE A 59 5.71 0.62 10.17
N PHE A 60 7.02 0.58 9.88
CA PHE A 60 7.89 -0.53 10.23
C PHE A 60 7.88 -0.81 11.74
N LEU A 61 7.97 0.22 12.56
CA LEU A 61 7.93 0.10 14.03
C LEU A 61 6.58 -0.37 14.57
N ILE A 62 5.49 -0.07 13.87
CA ILE A 62 4.13 -0.56 14.23
C ILE A 62 3.95 -2.05 13.84
N GLN A 63 4.78 -2.56 12.95
CA GLN A 63 4.74 -3.95 12.45
C GLN A 63 3.46 -4.32 11.68
N ASN A 64 2.64 -3.36 11.30
CA ASN A 64 1.43 -3.59 10.50
C ASN A 64 1.33 -2.63 9.31
N PRO A 65 1.91 -3.00 8.15
CA PRO A 65 1.88 -2.15 6.96
C PRO A 65 0.57 -2.22 6.17
N VAL A 66 -0.27 -3.22 6.43
CA VAL A 66 -1.39 -3.58 5.53
C VAL A 66 -2.34 -2.42 5.26
N PRO A 67 -2.82 -1.65 6.26
CA PRO A 67 -3.71 -0.52 6.00
C PRO A 67 -3.08 0.53 5.09
N THR A 68 -1.82 0.88 5.35
CA THR A 68 -1.09 1.91 4.58
C THR A 68 -0.80 1.44 3.15
N LEU A 69 -0.43 0.17 2.97
CA LEU A 69 -0.21 -0.40 1.62
C LEU A 69 -1.48 -0.39 0.79
N LEU A 70 -2.62 -0.70 1.41
CA LEU A 70 -3.93 -0.66 0.74
C LEU A 70 -4.25 0.77 0.29
N VAL A 71 -4.08 1.73 1.18
CA VAL A 71 -4.33 3.15 0.88
C VAL A 71 -3.42 3.67 -0.23
N ASP A 72 -2.12 3.42 -0.14
CA ASP A 72 -1.15 3.88 -1.15
C ASP A 72 -1.42 3.25 -2.52
N ALA A 73 -1.79 1.97 -2.57
CA ALA A 73 -2.17 1.31 -3.81
C ALA A 73 -3.45 1.94 -4.41
N TYR A 74 -4.50 2.06 -3.61
CA TYR A 74 -5.76 2.65 -4.04
C TYR A 74 -5.59 4.08 -4.52
N HIS A 75 -4.94 4.92 -3.73
CA HIS A 75 -4.69 6.33 -4.04
C HIS A 75 -3.85 6.48 -5.32
N SER A 76 -2.81 5.68 -5.49
CA SER A 76 -1.94 5.72 -6.67
C SER A 76 -2.70 5.35 -7.95
N VAL A 77 -3.54 4.32 -7.91
CA VAL A 77 -4.37 3.91 -9.04
C VAL A 77 -5.44 4.95 -9.34
N HIS A 78 -6.09 5.51 -8.30
CA HIS A 78 -7.09 6.57 -8.43
C HIS A 78 -6.49 7.81 -9.10
N LEU A 79 -5.36 8.31 -8.63
CA LEU A 79 -4.68 9.46 -9.24
C LEU A 79 -4.29 9.19 -10.70
N ARG A 80 -3.78 8.00 -10.98
CA ARG A 80 -3.44 7.60 -12.35
C ARG A 80 -4.64 7.67 -13.29
N ASN A 81 -5.78 7.19 -12.85
CA ASN A 81 -7.01 7.22 -13.60
C ASN A 81 -7.50 8.66 -13.81
N PHE A 82 -7.47 9.48 -12.75
CA PHE A 82 -7.94 10.87 -12.79
C PHE A 82 -7.10 11.76 -13.71
N TYR A 83 -5.77 11.70 -13.58
CA TYR A 83 -4.85 12.54 -14.38
C TYR A 83 -4.48 11.92 -15.74
N LYS A 84 -4.98 10.72 -16.06
CA LYS A 84 -4.67 10.00 -17.32
C LYS A 84 -3.18 9.86 -17.61
N GLY A 85 -2.36 9.87 -16.58
CA GLY A 85 -0.91 9.80 -16.73
C GLY A 85 -0.18 9.77 -15.38
N GLY A 86 1.16 9.75 -15.42
CA GLY A 86 2.01 9.76 -14.24
C GLY A 86 2.49 8.38 -13.81
N MET A 87 3.38 8.36 -12.85
CA MET A 87 3.97 7.15 -12.28
C MET A 87 3.13 6.64 -11.11
N ILE A 88 2.84 5.34 -11.12
CA ILE A 88 2.22 4.67 -9.99
C ILE A 88 3.32 4.34 -8.98
N THR A 89 3.21 4.85 -7.76
CA THR A 89 4.15 4.60 -6.69
C THR A 89 3.42 3.96 -5.51
N CYS A 90 3.49 2.64 -5.45
CA CYS A 90 2.90 1.85 -4.37
C CYS A 90 3.66 0.53 -4.23
N CYS A 91 3.22 -0.34 -3.31
CA CYS A 91 3.79 -1.67 -3.14
C CYS A 91 3.71 -2.47 -4.45
N VAL A 92 4.86 -2.65 -5.10
CA VAL A 92 4.94 -3.36 -6.40
C VAL A 92 4.41 -4.79 -6.35
N PRO A 93 4.74 -5.61 -5.33
CA PRO A 93 4.19 -6.97 -5.23
C PRO A 93 2.67 -7.00 -5.13
N LEU A 94 2.08 -6.05 -4.39
CA LEU A 94 0.62 -5.94 -4.26
C LEU A 94 -0.03 -5.53 -5.58
N LEU A 95 0.52 -4.51 -6.23
CA LEU A 95 0.07 -4.03 -7.55
C LEU A 95 0.20 -5.14 -8.61
N TYR A 96 1.32 -5.86 -8.62
CA TYR A 96 1.55 -6.96 -9.55
C TYR A 96 0.53 -8.07 -9.36
N LYS A 97 0.28 -8.49 -8.12
CA LYS A 97 -0.68 -9.56 -7.83
C LYS A 97 -2.10 -9.16 -8.22
N TRP A 98 -2.49 -7.92 -7.94
CA TRP A 98 -3.77 -7.37 -8.37
C TRP A 98 -3.87 -7.34 -9.90
N PHE A 99 -2.88 -6.78 -10.59
CA PHE A 99 -2.86 -6.70 -12.05
C PHE A 99 -2.90 -8.11 -12.69
N ALA A 100 -2.05 -9.03 -12.21
CA ALA A 100 -1.99 -10.40 -12.71
C ALA A 100 -3.31 -11.17 -12.54
N SER A 101 -4.12 -10.84 -11.53
CA SER A 101 -5.42 -11.48 -11.32
C SER A 101 -6.46 -11.16 -12.40
N HIS A 102 -6.24 -10.08 -13.16
CA HIS A 102 -7.09 -9.65 -14.28
C HIS A 102 -6.59 -10.12 -15.66
N LEU A 103 -5.43 -10.74 -15.72
CA LEU A 103 -4.85 -11.22 -16.98
C LEU A 103 -5.37 -12.61 -17.34
N PRO A 104 -5.37 -12.97 -18.65
CA PRO A 104 -5.77 -14.30 -19.09
C PRO A 104 -5.02 -15.41 -18.34
N LYS A 105 -5.77 -16.41 -17.89
CA LYS A 105 -5.22 -17.53 -17.09
C LYS A 105 -4.60 -18.63 -17.95
N SER A 106 -4.58 -18.49 -19.29
CA SER A 106 -4.04 -19.50 -20.20
C SER A 106 -2.53 -19.65 -20.01
N VAL A 107 -2.06 -20.91 -20.03
CA VAL A 107 -0.62 -21.23 -19.95
C VAL A 107 0.16 -20.54 -21.08
N ALA A 108 -0.42 -20.48 -22.29
CA ALA A 108 0.19 -19.83 -23.45
C ALA A 108 0.42 -18.33 -23.26
N PHE A 109 -0.40 -17.65 -22.46
CA PHE A 109 -0.21 -16.25 -22.14
C PHE A 109 0.98 -16.05 -21.17
N TRP A 110 1.11 -16.94 -20.19
CA TRP A 110 2.15 -16.84 -19.14
C TRP A 110 3.49 -17.44 -19.54
N ASP A 111 3.51 -18.34 -20.52
CA ASP A 111 4.74 -18.99 -21.02
C ASP A 111 5.50 -18.05 -21.96
N SER A 112 6.10 -17.01 -21.39
CA SER A 112 6.96 -16.07 -22.10
C SER A 112 8.27 -15.91 -21.35
N LYS A 113 9.36 -16.37 -21.98
CA LYS A 113 10.72 -16.25 -21.43
C LYS A 113 11.38 -14.90 -21.73
N ASP A 114 10.71 -14.06 -22.54
CA ASP A 114 11.27 -12.82 -23.05
C ASP A 114 10.42 -11.61 -22.60
N SER A 115 11.04 -10.61 -21.98
CA SER A 115 10.38 -9.41 -21.49
C SER A 115 9.73 -8.57 -22.61
N ILE A 116 10.32 -8.57 -23.82
CA ILE A 116 9.78 -7.87 -25.00
C ILE A 116 8.47 -8.52 -25.45
N ARG A 117 8.44 -9.85 -25.50
CA ARG A 117 7.21 -10.59 -25.80
C ARG A 117 6.12 -10.37 -24.76
N TRP A 118 6.49 -10.23 -23.50
CA TRP A 118 5.56 -9.93 -22.42
C TRP A 118 4.89 -8.57 -22.61
N SER A 119 5.65 -7.52 -22.91
CA SER A 119 5.12 -6.20 -23.23
C SER A 119 4.18 -6.24 -24.43
N GLN A 120 4.57 -6.93 -25.49
CA GLN A 120 3.73 -7.08 -26.69
C GLN A 120 2.42 -7.81 -26.40
N LYS A 121 2.48 -8.89 -25.59
CA LYS A 121 1.27 -9.61 -25.16
C LYS A 121 0.32 -8.71 -24.37
N ILE A 122 0.84 -7.91 -23.44
CA ILE A 122 0.01 -6.98 -22.67
C ILE A 122 -0.61 -5.91 -23.60
N MET A 123 0.17 -5.38 -24.53
CA MET A 123 -0.31 -4.36 -25.47
C MET A 123 -1.34 -4.90 -26.47
N SER A 124 -1.35 -6.19 -26.76
CA SER A 124 -2.31 -6.84 -27.64
C SER A 124 -3.62 -7.23 -26.97
N LEU A 125 -3.73 -7.10 -25.64
CA LEU A 125 -4.95 -7.42 -24.92
C LEU A 125 -6.09 -6.46 -25.31
N THR A 126 -7.22 -7.05 -25.58
CA THR A 126 -8.49 -6.33 -25.76
C THR A 126 -9.31 -6.32 -24.47
N HIS A 127 -10.39 -5.54 -24.44
CA HIS A 127 -11.28 -5.51 -23.29
C HIS A 127 -11.87 -6.90 -22.94
N SER A 128 -12.08 -7.74 -23.95
CA SER A 128 -12.59 -9.12 -23.76
C SER A 128 -11.58 -10.11 -23.22
N ASP A 129 -10.28 -9.79 -23.31
CA ASP A 129 -9.21 -10.64 -22.78
C ASP A 129 -8.94 -10.39 -21.30
N ILE A 130 -9.50 -9.30 -20.77
CA ILE A 130 -9.30 -8.90 -19.37
C ILE A 130 -10.42 -9.48 -18.51
N ASP A 131 -10.04 -10.21 -17.48
CA ASP A 131 -10.97 -10.75 -16.47
C ASP A 131 -11.37 -9.63 -15.50
N TRP A 132 -12.40 -8.87 -15.87
CA TRP A 132 -12.92 -7.75 -15.08
C TRP A 132 -13.62 -8.19 -13.80
N TYR A 133 -14.07 -9.44 -13.77
CA TYR A 133 -14.83 -10.00 -12.68
C TYR A 133 -14.20 -11.31 -12.20
N ASN A 134 -14.03 -11.45 -10.91
CA ASN A 134 -13.53 -12.69 -10.35
C ASN A 134 -14.71 -13.64 -10.05
N PRO A 135 -14.78 -14.83 -10.66
CA PRO A 135 -15.84 -15.80 -10.42
C PRO A 135 -16.02 -16.23 -8.96
N VAL A 136 -15.02 -15.98 -8.11
CA VAL A 136 -15.15 -16.17 -6.66
C VAL A 136 -16.33 -15.37 -6.08
N TYR A 137 -16.72 -14.29 -6.76
CA TYR A 137 -17.87 -13.45 -6.37
C TYR A 137 -19.19 -13.87 -6.99
N ASP A 138 -19.23 -14.97 -7.78
CA ASP A 138 -20.47 -15.50 -8.34
C ASP A 138 -21.40 -15.96 -7.21
N GLY A 139 -22.64 -15.49 -7.27
CA GLY A 139 -23.65 -15.79 -6.26
C GLY A 139 -23.49 -15.03 -4.93
N ILE A 140 -22.44 -14.19 -4.79
CA ILE A 140 -22.28 -13.34 -3.61
C ILE A 140 -23.07 -12.04 -3.81
N ARG A 141 -24.00 -11.78 -2.89
CA ARG A 141 -24.68 -10.49 -2.84
C ARG A 141 -23.70 -9.43 -2.31
N ILE A 142 -23.42 -8.42 -3.12
CA ILE A 142 -22.60 -7.27 -2.68
C ILE A 142 -23.39 -6.49 -1.63
N ILE A 143 -22.76 -6.26 -0.49
CA ILE A 143 -23.31 -5.50 0.63
C ILE A 143 -22.66 -4.11 0.59
N ASP A 144 -23.47 -3.09 0.39
CA ASP A 144 -23.05 -1.69 0.25
C ASP A 144 -23.27 -0.86 1.51
N SER A 145 -23.98 -1.41 2.49
CA SER A 145 -24.27 -0.72 3.75
C SER A 145 -24.14 -1.66 4.94
N CYS A 146 -23.70 -1.15 6.05
CA CYS A 146 -23.53 -1.87 7.31
C CYS A 146 -24.20 -1.16 8.49
N GLY A 147 -25.37 -0.56 8.25
CA GLY A 147 -26.12 0.18 9.27
C GLY A 147 -25.33 1.39 9.80
N ASN A 148 -25.35 1.57 11.11
CA ASN A 148 -24.72 2.73 11.78
C ASN A 148 -23.22 2.57 12.09
N PHE A 149 -22.55 1.58 11.50
CA PHE A 149 -21.10 1.43 11.68
C PHE A 149 -20.37 2.52 10.92
N SER A 150 -19.55 3.27 11.63
CA SER A 150 -18.78 4.37 11.08
C SER A 150 -17.66 3.88 10.18
N ASN A 151 -17.33 4.68 9.18
CA ASN A 151 -16.11 4.51 8.41
C ASN A 151 -14.89 4.83 9.28
N VAL A 152 -13.79 4.16 9.00
CA VAL A 152 -12.49 4.41 9.63
C VAL A 152 -11.59 5.04 8.57
N PRO A 153 -11.00 6.21 8.83
CA PRO A 153 -10.02 6.78 7.93
C PRO A 153 -8.75 5.91 7.98
N LEU A 154 -8.37 5.34 6.84
CA LEU A 154 -7.09 4.69 6.66
C LEU A 154 -6.12 5.66 6.00
N ILE A 155 -4.96 5.84 6.61
CA ILE A 155 -3.98 6.83 6.20
C ILE A 155 -2.82 6.12 5.49
N GLY A 156 -2.54 6.57 4.28
CA GLY A 156 -1.37 6.19 3.50
C GLY A 156 -0.25 7.23 3.60
N THR A 157 0.84 7.01 2.88
CA THR A 157 1.97 7.94 2.84
C THR A 157 1.66 9.20 2.04
N LYS A 158 0.67 9.16 1.15
CA LYS A 158 0.31 10.23 0.20
C LYS A 158 -1.10 10.79 0.40
N GLY A 159 -1.96 10.09 1.11
CA GLY A 159 -3.35 10.47 1.32
C GLY A 159 -4.09 9.47 2.17
N GLY A 160 -5.40 9.64 2.30
CA GLY A 160 -6.27 8.75 3.07
C GLY A 160 -7.43 8.22 2.23
N ILE A 161 -8.04 7.14 2.70
CA ILE A 161 -9.31 6.62 2.19
C ILE A 161 -10.27 6.39 3.36
N SER A 162 -11.56 6.52 3.10
CA SER A 162 -12.60 6.13 4.03
C SER A 162 -12.88 4.63 3.87
N TYR A 163 -12.77 3.86 4.95
CA TYR A 163 -12.92 2.41 4.94
C TYR A 163 -13.89 1.96 6.02
N ASN A 164 -14.82 1.09 5.65
CA ASN A 164 -15.73 0.48 6.61
C ASN A 164 -15.32 -0.98 6.90
N PRO A 165 -14.62 -1.24 8.01
CA PRO A 165 -14.17 -2.58 8.36
C PRO A 165 -15.34 -3.54 8.66
N SER A 166 -16.45 -3.01 9.17
CA SER A 166 -17.65 -3.82 9.46
C SER A 166 -18.33 -4.26 8.18
N LEU A 167 -18.39 -3.38 7.18
CA LEU A 167 -18.89 -3.72 5.85
C LEU A 167 -18.04 -4.82 5.20
N ALA A 168 -16.71 -4.70 5.23
CA ALA A 168 -15.81 -5.71 4.69
C ALA A 168 -15.96 -7.06 5.40
N ARG A 169 -16.03 -7.06 6.73
CA ARG A 169 -16.28 -8.29 7.51
C ARG A 169 -17.60 -8.94 7.14
N ARG A 170 -18.68 -8.17 7.06
CA ARG A 170 -20.01 -8.65 6.68
C ARG A 170 -19.99 -9.23 5.26
N GLN A 171 -19.36 -8.55 4.32
CA GLN A 171 -19.24 -8.99 2.93
C GLN A 171 -18.52 -10.35 2.81
N LEU A 172 -17.53 -10.59 3.67
CA LEU A 172 -16.75 -11.82 3.70
C LEU A 172 -17.36 -12.91 4.61
N GLY A 173 -18.56 -12.69 5.17
CA GLY A 173 -19.24 -13.67 6.03
C GLY A 173 -18.65 -13.81 7.43
N TYR A 174 -17.80 -12.89 7.87
CA TYR A 174 -17.28 -12.90 9.23
C TYR A 174 -18.28 -12.34 10.23
N PRO A 175 -18.26 -12.82 11.48
CA PRO A 175 -19.13 -12.30 12.53
C PRO A 175 -18.94 -10.80 12.71
N MET A 176 -20.07 -10.09 12.85
CA MET A 176 -20.06 -8.67 13.16
C MET A 176 -19.62 -8.47 14.61
N LEU A 177 -18.61 -7.64 14.79
CA LEU A 177 -18.23 -7.16 16.12
C LEU A 177 -19.10 -5.93 16.47
N ASN A 178 -19.18 -5.63 17.77
CA ASN A 178 -19.81 -4.39 18.23
C ASN A 178 -19.14 -3.18 17.57
N ILE A 179 -19.86 -2.04 17.52
CA ILE A 179 -19.31 -0.77 17.06
C ILE A 179 -17.99 -0.51 17.76
N PRO A 180 -16.89 -0.26 17.03
CA PRO A 180 -15.61 0.07 17.65
C PRO A 180 -15.81 1.23 18.62
N ARG A 181 -15.39 1.08 19.86
CA ARG A 181 -15.30 2.22 20.78
C ARG A 181 -14.40 3.24 20.11
N ASN A 182 -14.75 4.54 20.21
CA ASN A 182 -13.94 5.62 19.66
C ASN A 182 -12.48 5.46 20.14
N ILE A 183 -11.68 4.78 19.34
CA ILE A 183 -10.25 4.73 19.55
C ILE A 183 -9.76 6.06 19.05
N LYS A 184 -9.32 6.89 19.98
CA LYS A 184 -8.65 8.13 19.64
C LYS A 184 -7.45 7.79 18.76
N LEU A 185 -7.52 8.14 17.47
CA LEU A 185 -6.41 8.05 16.53
C LEU A 185 -5.36 9.14 16.80
N GLU A 186 -5.37 9.71 17.99
CA GLU A 186 -4.45 10.74 18.40
C GLU A 186 -3.03 10.18 18.49
N GLY A 187 -2.15 10.68 17.66
CA GLY A 187 -0.72 10.71 17.88
C GLY A 187 0.16 9.85 16.98
N LEU A 188 -0.35 8.87 16.22
CA LEU A 188 0.54 7.95 15.51
C LEU A 188 1.00 8.44 14.11
N PHE A 189 0.22 9.26 13.42
CA PHE A 189 0.50 9.65 12.04
C PHE A 189 0.36 11.14 11.71
N PHE A 190 -0.04 11.98 12.66
CA PHE A 190 -0.27 13.39 12.36
C PHE A 190 1.00 14.22 12.62
N LYS A 191 1.61 14.73 11.56
CA LYS A 191 2.51 15.87 11.66
C LYS A 191 1.70 17.09 12.10
N GLU A 192 2.13 17.76 13.16
CA GLU A 192 1.69 19.12 13.46
C GLU A 192 2.02 20.00 12.26
N GLY A 193 1.08 20.31 11.43
CA GLY A 193 1.29 21.16 10.25
C GLY A 193 0.32 20.95 9.10
N ASN A 194 -0.33 19.81 8.98
CA ASN A 194 -1.33 19.58 7.93
C ASN A 194 -2.75 19.79 8.46
N LYS A 195 -3.14 21.05 8.61
CA LYS A 195 -4.52 21.45 8.99
C LYS A 195 -5.57 20.92 7.99
N ALA A 196 -5.25 20.90 6.69
CA ALA A 196 -6.15 20.46 5.63
C ALA A 196 -6.59 18.98 5.79
N ILE A 197 -5.66 18.09 6.13
CA ILE A 197 -6.00 16.66 6.34
C ILE A 197 -6.86 16.45 7.59
N ARG A 198 -6.69 17.29 8.63
CA ARG A 198 -7.53 17.24 9.84
C ARG A 198 -8.97 17.67 9.58
N GLU A 199 -9.18 18.63 8.68
CA GLU A 199 -10.50 19.13 8.32
C GLU A 199 -11.24 18.13 7.42
N GLU A 200 -10.58 17.55 6.41
CA GLU A 200 -11.16 16.49 5.57
C GLU A 200 -11.58 15.24 6.35
N ILE A 201 -10.81 14.85 7.38
CA ILE A 201 -11.14 13.66 8.21
C ILE A 201 -12.27 13.96 9.20
N ARG A 202 -12.46 15.22 9.60
CA ARG A 202 -13.52 15.60 10.53
C ARG A 202 -14.87 15.77 9.85
N ASP A 203 -14.87 16.08 8.56
CA ASP A 203 -16.07 16.35 7.76
C ASP A 203 -16.51 15.12 6.92
N ALA A 204 -15.77 13.98 7.01
CA ALA A 204 -16.08 12.68 6.41
C ALA A 204 -16.69 11.69 7.42
#